data_8d79b270733be1293e613a947c9594cc
#
_entry.id   8d79b270733be1293e613a947c9594cc
#
_cell.length_a   1.000
_cell.length_b   1.000
_cell.length_c   1.000
_cell.angle_alpha   90.00
_cell.angle_beta   90.00
_cell.angle_gamma   90.00
#
_symmetry.space_group_name_H-M   'P 1'
#
loop_
_entity.id
_entity.type
_entity.pdbx_description
1 polymer ?
#
loop_
_entity_poly.entity_id
_entity_poly.type
_entity_poly.pdbx_seq_one_letter_code
_entity_poly.pdbx_strand_id
1 'polypeptide(L)'
;MARKKPKQVLASIILKVPRKVNSILRDSIKARLLAASFASCGSGFRIGVGCEISGNENVIVGNNVNLGSHACTLATKAKLILGNDVFFGPHVTVVTGDHRIDILDRPMASICDDEKLPENDQDVVFAGDNWVGSNAVILKGVTIGRGAVVASGAVVNKDVQEYSIVGGVPAKVIGSRLQHSESFGQQYA
;
A
#
# COMPACT_ATOMS: atom_id res chain seq x y z
N MET A 1 33.00 6.37 -43.72
CA MET A 1 31.93 6.45 -42.70
C MET A 1 31.61 5.05 -42.17
N ALA A 2 31.97 4.72 -40.94
CA ALA A 2 31.74 3.38 -40.37
C ALA A 2 30.25 3.19 -40.01
N ARG A 3 29.61 2.16 -40.59
CA ARG A 3 28.22 1.78 -40.27
C ARG A 3 28.18 1.30 -38.79
N LYS A 4 27.41 1.99 -37.96
CA LYS A 4 27.16 1.57 -36.57
C LYS A 4 26.51 0.18 -36.54
N LYS A 5 27.01 -0.72 -35.66
CA LYS A 5 26.43 -2.05 -35.49
C LYS A 5 24.98 -1.97 -34.96
N PRO A 6 24.06 -2.89 -35.33
CA PRO A 6 22.64 -2.81 -34.96
C PRO A 6 22.39 -2.63 -33.46
N LYS A 7 23.22 -3.23 -32.59
CA LYS A 7 23.15 -3.05 -31.12
C LYS A 7 23.45 -1.60 -30.67
N GLN A 8 24.35 -0.90 -31.38
CA GLN A 8 24.68 0.49 -31.08
C GLN A 8 23.59 1.47 -31.53
N VAL A 9 22.87 1.14 -32.60
CA VAL A 9 21.71 1.92 -33.07
C VAL A 9 20.55 1.74 -32.07
N LEU A 10 20.27 0.51 -31.62
CA LEU A 10 19.23 0.22 -30.64
C LEU A 10 19.51 0.92 -29.30
N ALA A 11 20.73 0.88 -28.81
CA ALA A 11 21.15 1.58 -27.59
C ALA A 11 20.98 3.11 -27.73
N SER A 12 21.29 3.69 -28.89
CA SER A 12 21.14 5.12 -29.14
C SER A 12 19.68 5.58 -29.23
N ILE A 13 18.78 4.69 -29.66
CA ILE A 13 17.33 4.96 -29.69
C ILE A 13 16.77 4.92 -28.26
N ILE A 14 17.16 3.92 -27.45
CA ILE A 14 16.73 3.81 -26.04
C ILE A 14 17.20 5.02 -25.22
N LEU A 15 18.42 5.52 -25.46
CA LEU A 15 18.97 6.71 -24.79
C LEU A 15 18.31 8.03 -25.21
N LYS A 16 17.61 8.06 -26.35
CA LYS A 16 16.89 9.26 -26.86
C LYS A 16 15.44 9.32 -26.41
N VAL A 17 14.88 8.24 -25.84
CA VAL A 17 13.53 8.27 -25.26
C VAL A 17 13.55 9.17 -24.02
N PRO A 18 12.67 10.17 -23.92
CA PRO A 18 12.62 11.05 -22.76
C PRO A 18 12.53 10.22 -21.47
N ARG A 19 13.32 10.59 -20.44
CA ARG A 19 13.35 9.87 -19.16
C ARG A 19 11.94 9.60 -18.59
N LYS A 20 11.02 10.53 -18.80
CA LYS A 20 9.62 10.44 -18.36
C LYS A 20 8.83 9.32 -19.05
N VAL A 21 9.07 9.10 -20.37
CA VAL A 21 8.41 8.01 -21.11
C VAL A 21 8.97 6.65 -20.70
N ASN A 22 10.28 6.56 -20.47
CA ASN A 22 10.90 5.34 -19.96
C ASN A 22 10.43 4.98 -18.54
N SER A 23 10.17 5.97 -17.68
CA SER A 23 9.64 5.70 -16.35
C SER A 23 8.22 5.17 -16.42
N ILE A 24 7.34 5.79 -17.19
CA ILE A 24 5.94 5.35 -17.34
C ILE A 24 5.86 3.92 -17.90
N LEU A 25 6.64 3.60 -18.92
CA LEU A 25 6.67 2.26 -19.50
C LEU A 25 7.18 1.22 -18.51
N ARG A 26 8.27 1.54 -17.79
CA ARG A 26 8.85 0.67 -16.75
C ARG A 26 7.86 0.45 -15.60
N ASP A 27 7.18 1.50 -15.15
CA ASP A 27 6.24 1.44 -14.03
C ASP A 27 4.98 0.64 -14.43
N SER A 28 4.54 0.74 -15.69
CA SER A 28 3.46 -0.09 -16.23
C SER A 28 3.84 -1.57 -16.32
N ILE A 29 5.06 -1.88 -16.74
CA ILE A 29 5.56 -3.27 -16.78
C ILE A 29 5.69 -3.81 -15.36
N LYS A 30 6.27 -3.04 -14.43
CA LYS A 30 6.39 -3.41 -13.02
C LYS A 30 5.03 -3.70 -12.40
N ALA A 31 4.04 -2.84 -12.62
CA ALA A 31 2.68 -3.02 -12.12
C ALA A 31 2.06 -4.35 -12.62
N ARG A 32 2.24 -4.68 -13.91
CA ARG A 32 1.75 -5.94 -14.49
C ARG A 32 2.42 -7.17 -13.91
N LEU A 33 3.74 -7.13 -13.73
CA LEU A 33 4.50 -8.24 -13.14
C LEU A 33 4.10 -8.47 -11.68
N LEU A 34 3.94 -7.39 -10.91
CA LEU A 34 3.47 -7.47 -9.53
C LEU A 34 2.03 -7.99 -9.47
N ALA A 35 1.12 -7.48 -10.29
CA ALA A 35 -0.26 -7.95 -10.36
C ALA A 35 -0.35 -9.46 -10.63
N ALA A 36 0.54 -9.99 -11.47
CA ALA A 36 0.61 -11.42 -11.78
C ALA A 36 1.19 -12.26 -10.61
N SER A 37 1.90 -11.65 -9.67
CA SER A 37 2.47 -12.34 -8.50
C SER A 37 1.58 -12.29 -7.26
N PHE A 38 0.52 -11.49 -7.27
CA PHE A 38 -0.44 -11.42 -6.16
C PHE A 38 -1.38 -12.62 -6.14
N ALA A 39 -1.97 -12.93 -4.97
CA ALA A 39 -3.01 -13.95 -4.85
C ALA A 39 -4.19 -13.66 -5.79
N SER A 40 -4.57 -12.39 -5.91
CA SER A 40 -5.47 -11.90 -6.96
C SER A 40 -5.28 -10.40 -7.17
N CYS A 41 -5.56 -9.93 -8.39
CA CYS A 41 -5.51 -8.52 -8.74
C CYS A 41 -6.60 -8.16 -9.74
N GLY A 42 -7.42 -7.17 -9.39
CA GLY A 42 -8.42 -6.60 -10.26
C GLY A 42 -7.84 -5.67 -11.32
N SER A 43 -8.71 -4.99 -12.03
CA SER A 43 -8.33 -4.04 -13.08
C SER A 43 -7.91 -2.68 -12.53
N GLY A 44 -7.10 -1.94 -13.28
CA GLY A 44 -6.73 -0.56 -12.93
C GLY A 44 -5.71 -0.44 -11.80
N PHE A 45 -4.97 -1.51 -11.47
CA PHE A 45 -3.88 -1.45 -10.49
C PHE A 45 -2.74 -0.54 -10.98
N ARG A 46 -2.30 0.36 -10.12
CA ARG A 46 -1.18 1.28 -10.35
C ARG A 46 -0.26 1.29 -9.16
N ILE A 47 1.03 1.50 -9.43
CA ILE A 47 2.07 1.55 -8.40
C ILE A 47 3.06 2.67 -8.71
N GLY A 48 3.40 3.46 -7.71
CA GLY A 48 4.42 4.50 -7.82
C GLY A 48 5.84 3.94 -7.82
N VAL A 49 6.80 4.81 -8.06
CA VAL A 49 8.23 4.44 -8.02
C VAL A 49 8.66 4.08 -6.60
N GLY A 50 9.65 3.20 -6.47
CA GLY A 50 10.27 2.88 -5.20
C GLY A 50 9.40 2.07 -4.23
N CYS A 51 8.24 1.56 -4.66
CA CYS A 51 7.44 0.69 -3.79
C CYS A 51 8.11 -0.66 -3.57
N GLU A 52 8.00 -1.16 -2.33
CA GLU A 52 8.47 -2.46 -1.88
C GLU A 52 7.28 -3.27 -1.37
N ILE A 53 7.11 -4.48 -1.90
CA ILE A 53 6.03 -5.40 -1.50
C ILE A 53 6.66 -6.74 -1.19
N SER A 54 6.48 -7.24 0.03
CA SER A 54 6.93 -8.56 0.47
C SER A 54 5.72 -9.45 0.78
N GLY A 55 5.81 -10.74 0.42
CA GLY A 55 4.72 -11.70 0.58
C GLY A 55 3.62 -11.49 -0.47
N ASN A 56 3.99 -11.33 -1.73
CA ASN A 56 3.07 -11.07 -2.84
C ASN A 56 1.92 -12.08 -2.91
N GLU A 57 2.17 -13.33 -2.59
CA GLU A 57 1.19 -14.42 -2.55
C GLU A 57 0.07 -14.21 -1.52
N ASN A 58 0.27 -13.33 -0.55
CA ASN A 58 -0.71 -12.96 0.48
C ASN A 58 -1.42 -11.64 0.17
N VAL A 59 -1.13 -11.01 -0.97
CA VAL A 59 -1.73 -9.73 -1.36
C VAL A 59 -2.93 -9.96 -2.28
N ILE A 60 -4.08 -9.42 -1.89
CA ILE A 60 -5.33 -9.45 -2.64
C ILE A 60 -5.69 -8.01 -3.00
N VAL A 61 -5.86 -7.72 -4.28
CA VAL A 61 -6.09 -6.37 -4.79
C VAL A 61 -7.39 -6.32 -5.59
N GLY A 62 -8.28 -5.42 -5.24
CA GLY A 62 -9.50 -5.12 -5.99
C GLY A 62 -9.23 -4.26 -7.22
N ASN A 63 -10.29 -3.60 -7.71
CA ASN A 63 -10.21 -2.72 -8.88
C ASN A 63 -9.78 -1.30 -8.47
N ASN A 64 -9.11 -0.58 -9.40
CA ASN A 64 -8.73 0.84 -9.26
C ASN A 64 -7.86 1.13 -8.03
N VAL A 65 -6.98 0.21 -7.66
CA VAL A 65 -6.05 0.41 -6.53
C VAL A 65 -4.80 1.14 -7.00
N ASN A 66 -4.39 2.15 -6.24
CA ASN A 66 -3.19 2.94 -6.52
C ASN A 66 -2.29 3.01 -5.28
N LEU A 67 -1.12 2.38 -5.35
CA LEU A 67 -0.09 2.50 -4.32
C LEU A 67 0.81 3.68 -4.66
N GLY A 68 0.83 4.69 -3.81
CA GLY A 68 1.69 5.88 -3.93
C GLY A 68 3.17 5.51 -3.96
N SER A 69 4.00 6.44 -4.41
CA SER A 69 5.46 6.22 -4.47
C SER A 69 6.04 5.85 -3.11
N HIS A 70 7.02 4.94 -3.12
CA HIS A 70 7.70 4.48 -1.90
C HIS A 70 6.76 3.86 -0.84
N ALA A 71 5.61 3.34 -1.24
CA ALA A 71 4.81 2.53 -0.34
C ALA A 71 5.56 1.23 -0.01
N CYS A 72 5.50 0.84 1.27
CA CYS A 72 6.10 -0.40 1.77
C CYS A 72 5.00 -1.28 2.35
N THR A 73 4.86 -2.51 1.87
CA THR A 73 3.90 -3.47 2.41
C THR A 73 4.59 -4.78 2.76
N LEU A 74 4.41 -5.23 3.99
CA LEU A 74 4.99 -6.45 4.53
C LEU A 74 3.85 -7.43 4.86
N ALA A 75 3.54 -8.34 3.94
CA ALA A 75 2.46 -9.33 4.06
C ALA A 75 3.02 -10.77 4.00
N THR A 76 4.07 -11.05 4.77
CA THR A 76 4.84 -12.29 4.65
C THR A 76 4.11 -13.55 5.09
N LYS A 77 3.19 -13.45 6.05
CA LYS A 77 2.39 -14.60 6.55
C LYS A 77 0.88 -14.32 6.50
N ALA A 78 0.45 -13.20 7.05
CA ALA A 78 -0.95 -12.78 7.00
C ALA A 78 -1.24 -11.96 5.73
N LYS A 79 -2.51 -11.81 5.40
CA LYS A 79 -2.94 -11.20 4.14
C LYS A 79 -2.99 -9.68 4.23
N LEU A 80 -2.71 -9.04 3.09
CA LEU A 80 -3.09 -7.67 2.81
C LEU A 80 -4.23 -7.68 1.80
N ILE A 81 -5.39 -7.19 2.20
CA ILE A 81 -6.60 -7.15 1.37
C ILE A 81 -6.94 -5.69 1.05
N LEU A 82 -6.79 -5.31 -0.19
CA LEU A 82 -7.13 -4.00 -0.72
C LEU A 82 -8.42 -4.12 -1.53
N GLY A 83 -9.52 -3.59 -1.03
CA GLY A 83 -10.79 -3.54 -1.74
C GLY A 83 -10.72 -2.66 -3.00
N ASN A 84 -11.87 -2.34 -3.59
CA ASN A 84 -11.91 -1.46 -4.76
C ASN A 84 -11.68 0.00 -4.37
N ASP A 85 -11.10 0.77 -5.31
CA ASP A 85 -10.96 2.23 -5.19
C ASP A 85 -10.14 2.67 -3.97
N VAL A 86 -9.07 1.93 -3.66
CA VAL A 86 -8.11 2.27 -2.59
C VAL A 86 -6.94 3.02 -3.16
N PHE A 87 -6.59 4.16 -2.56
CA PHE A 87 -5.40 4.87 -2.95
C PHE A 87 -4.55 5.36 -1.78
N PHE A 88 -3.24 5.16 -1.92
CA PHE A 88 -2.22 5.55 -0.96
C PHE A 88 -1.49 6.79 -1.44
N GLY A 89 -1.24 7.71 -0.52
CA GLY A 89 -0.21 8.72 -0.67
C GLY A 89 1.19 8.10 -0.67
N PRO A 90 2.23 8.90 -0.93
CA PRO A 90 3.62 8.45 -0.83
C PRO A 90 4.01 7.94 0.57
N HIS A 91 4.93 6.98 0.62
CA HIS A 91 5.53 6.45 1.86
C HIS A 91 4.52 5.85 2.85
N VAL A 92 3.38 5.35 2.39
CA VAL A 92 2.48 4.57 3.24
C VAL A 92 3.12 3.23 3.57
N THR A 93 3.08 2.86 4.85
CA THR A 93 3.58 1.56 5.31
C THR A 93 2.41 0.71 5.82
N VAL A 94 2.34 -0.55 5.39
CA VAL A 94 1.38 -1.53 5.90
C VAL A 94 2.13 -2.77 6.37
N VAL A 95 1.88 -3.19 7.61
CA VAL A 95 2.57 -4.34 8.22
C VAL A 95 1.51 -5.30 8.74
N THR A 96 1.53 -6.55 8.27
CA THR A 96 0.58 -7.59 8.70
C THR A 96 1.13 -8.49 9.81
N GLY A 97 2.36 -8.25 10.27
CA GLY A 97 2.96 -9.07 11.32
C GLY A 97 3.96 -8.30 12.18
N ASP A 98 4.30 -8.90 13.32
CA ASP A 98 5.34 -8.41 14.22
C ASP A 98 6.16 -9.57 14.80
N HIS A 99 7.03 -9.26 15.74
CA HIS A 99 7.85 -10.24 16.47
C HIS A 99 7.26 -10.51 17.85
N ARG A 100 7.53 -11.71 18.37
CA ARG A 100 7.26 -12.01 19.79
C ARG A 100 8.13 -11.14 20.68
N ILE A 101 7.52 -10.53 21.67
CA ILE A 101 8.17 -9.67 22.66
C ILE A 101 8.04 -10.19 24.10
N ASP A 102 7.35 -11.30 24.27
CA ASP A 102 7.00 -11.91 25.57
C ASP A 102 8.05 -12.89 26.08
N ILE A 103 9.00 -13.32 25.24
CA ILE A 103 10.11 -14.20 25.61
C ILE A 103 11.26 -13.33 26.10
N LEU A 104 11.60 -13.45 27.41
CA LEU A 104 12.58 -12.58 28.05
C LEU A 104 13.92 -13.25 28.36
N ASP A 105 14.02 -14.57 28.22
CA ASP A 105 15.21 -15.38 28.55
C ASP A 105 16.27 -15.40 27.43
N ARG A 106 15.94 -14.87 26.28
CA ARG A 106 16.84 -14.80 25.10
C ARG A 106 16.53 -13.58 24.20
N PRO A 107 17.46 -13.18 23.32
CA PRO A 107 17.24 -12.06 22.42
C PRO A 107 16.05 -12.29 21.46
N MET A 108 15.22 -11.27 21.21
CA MET A 108 14.12 -11.33 20.26
C MET A 108 14.55 -11.80 18.86
N ALA A 109 15.73 -11.41 18.41
CA ALA A 109 16.30 -11.82 17.11
C ALA A 109 16.58 -13.31 16.99
N SER A 110 16.62 -14.06 18.11
CA SER A 110 16.79 -15.51 18.11
C SER A 110 15.48 -16.30 18.03
N ILE A 111 14.34 -15.60 18.05
CA ILE A 111 13.02 -16.22 17.98
C ILE A 111 12.69 -16.46 16.49
N CYS A 112 12.51 -17.73 16.15
CA CYS A 112 12.22 -18.13 14.79
C CYS A 112 10.74 -17.93 14.43
N ASP A 113 10.46 -17.94 13.13
CA ASP A 113 9.11 -17.71 12.59
C ASP A 113 8.08 -18.78 12.97
N ASP A 114 8.53 -20.00 13.21
CA ASP A 114 7.69 -21.13 13.67
C ASP A 114 7.29 -21.04 15.16
N GLU A 115 7.96 -20.17 15.90
CA GLU A 115 7.65 -19.89 17.31
C GLU A 115 6.64 -18.74 17.46
N LYS A 116 6.27 -18.07 16.37
CA LYS A 116 5.27 -17.00 16.39
C LYS A 116 3.90 -17.53 16.84
N LEU A 117 3.20 -16.70 17.59
CA LEU A 117 1.81 -16.93 17.96
C LEU A 117 0.87 -16.44 16.84
N PRO A 118 -0.37 -16.96 16.75
CA PRO A 118 -1.34 -16.50 15.75
C PRO A 118 -1.58 -14.99 15.75
N GLU A 119 -1.51 -14.36 16.91
CA GLU A 119 -1.68 -12.91 17.07
C GLU A 119 -0.50 -12.09 16.56
N ASN A 120 0.64 -12.70 16.27
CA ASN A 120 1.78 -11.97 15.71
C ASN A 120 1.61 -11.64 14.22
N ASP A 121 0.82 -12.43 13.50
CA ASP A 121 0.55 -12.21 12.08
C ASP A 121 -0.97 -12.15 11.86
N GLN A 122 -1.51 -10.97 11.51
CA GLN A 122 -2.94 -10.73 11.36
C GLN A 122 -3.22 -9.95 10.08
N ASP A 123 -4.29 -10.31 9.40
CA ASP A 123 -4.70 -9.68 8.14
C ASP A 123 -4.95 -8.18 8.32
N VAL A 124 -4.57 -7.39 7.31
CA VAL A 124 -4.94 -5.99 7.20
C VAL A 124 -5.91 -5.84 6.03
N VAL A 125 -7.06 -5.20 6.30
CA VAL A 125 -8.15 -5.08 5.34
C VAL A 125 -8.49 -3.62 5.08
N PHE A 126 -8.54 -3.24 3.80
CA PHE A 126 -9.13 -2.01 3.33
C PHE A 126 -10.44 -2.37 2.61
N ALA A 127 -11.57 -1.98 3.17
CA ALA A 127 -12.90 -2.39 2.67
C ALA A 127 -13.29 -1.74 1.34
N GLY A 128 -12.58 -0.67 0.93
CA GLY A 128 -12.73 0.02 -0.35
C GLY A 128 -13.09 1.49 -0.20
N ASP A 129 -12.96 2.26 -1.29
CA ASP A 129 -13.14 3.72 -1.30
C ASP A 129 -12.30 4.41 -0.21
N ASN A 130 -11.05 3.97 -0.01
CA ASN A 130 -10.19 4.46 1.05
C ASN A 130 -9.11 5.42 0.53
N TRP A 131 -8.89 6.49 1.27
CA TRP A 131 -7.73 7.35 1.10
C TRP A 131 -6.79 7.24 2.29
N VAL A 132 -5.54 6.89 2.02
CA VAL A 132 -4.47 6.84 3.02
C VAL A 132 -3.47 7.95 2.70
N GLY A 133 -3.34 8.89 3.61
CA GLY A 133 -2.42 10.03 3.50
C GLY A 133 -0.94 9.60 3.58
N SER A 134 -0.07 10.45 3.07
CA SER A 134 1.38 10.20 3.03
C SER A 134 1.97 9.89 4.41
N ASN A 135 2.96 9.00 4.47
CA ASN A 135 3.65 8.59 5.69
C ASN A 135 2.75 7.96 6.77
N ALA A 136 1.54 7.53 6.44
CA ALA A 136 0.72 6.78 7.37
C ALA A 136 1.24 5.35 7.53
N VAL A 137 1.08 4.80 8.73
CA VAL A 137 1.46 3.43 9.08
C VAL A 137 0.20 2.68 9.53
N ILE A 138 -0.06 1.54 8.90
CA ILE A 138 -1.18 0.66 9.25
C ILE A 138 -0.60 -0.62 9.83
N LEU A 139 -0.98 -0.93 11.06
CA LEU A 139 -0.47 -2.09 11.77
C LEU A 139 -1.35 -3.32 11.55
N LYS A 140 -0.81 -4.48 11.90
CA LYS A 140 -1.47 -5.79 11.79
C LYS A 140 -2.85 -5.82 12.44
N GLY A 141 -3.74 -6.63 11.90
CA GLY A 141 -5.08 -6.88 12.43
C GLY A 141 -6.09 -5.75 12.21
N VAL A 142 -5.68 -4.65 11.53
CA VAL A 142 -6.54 -3.48 11.34
C VAL A 142 -7.44 -3.65 10.13
N THR A 143 -8.73 -3.35 10.32
CA THR A 143 -9.70 -3.14 9.25
C THR A 143 -9.98 -1.65 9.06
N ILE A 144 -9.71 -1.13 7.87
CA ILE A 144 -10.07 0.21 7.44
C ILE A 144 -11.44 0.12 6.75
N GLY A 145 -12.49 0.60 7.41
CA GLY A 145 -13.86 0.59 6.94
C GLY A 145 -14.04 1.34 5.62
N ARG A 146 -15.08 0.99 4.87
CA ARG A 146 -15.37 1.60 3.57
C ARG A 146 -15.48 3.12 3.67
N GLY A 147 -14.91 3.82 2.71
CA GLY A 147 -14.98 5.27 2.65
C GLY A 147 -14.15 5.99 3.72
N ALA A 148 -13.43 5.27 4.57
CA ALA A 148 -12.61 5.90 5.60
C ALA A 148 -11.36 6.58 5.01
N VAL A 149 -10.92 7.63 5.70
CA VAL A 149 -9.72 8.41 5.38
C VAL A 149 -8.73 8.30 6.53
N VAL A 150 -7.49 7.97 6.22
CA VAL A 150 -6.37 8.02 7.15
C VAL A 150 -5.53 9.25 6.84
N ALA A 151 -5.42 10.16 7.78
CA ALA A 151 -4.63 11.39 7.62
C ALA A 151 -3.13 11.10 7.50
N SER A 152 -2.40 12.00 6.87
CA SER A 152 -0.94 11.88 6.71
C SER A 152 -0.23 11.77 8.06
N GLY A 153 0.77 10.88 8.14
CA GLY A 153 1.55 10.65 9.36
C GLY A 153 0.83 9.90 10.48
N ALA A 154 -0.38 9.41 10.26
CA ALA A 154 -1.12 8.66 11.27
C ALA A 154 -0.54 7.25 11.47
N VAL A 155 -0.59 6.74 12.72
CA VAL A 155 -0.29 5.33 13.05
C VAL A 155 -1.58 4.65 13.49
N VAL A 156 -2.12 3.80 12.62
CA VAL A 156 -3.39 3.12 12.84
C VAL A 156 -3.13 1.75 13.46
N ASN A 157 -3.58 1.56 14.69
CA ASN A 157 -3.42 0.32 15.47
C ASN A 157 -4.75 -0.28 15.94
N LYS A 158 -5.87 0.23 15.44
CA LYS A 158 -7.24 -0.25 15.72
C LYS A 158 -8.10 -0.06 14.48
N ASP A 159 -9.16 -0.83 14.38
CA ASP A 159 -10.14 -0.70 13.30
C ASP A 159 -10.67 0.71 13.16
N VAL A 160 -10.87 1.12 11.93
CA VAL A 160 -11.41 2.41 11.54
C VAL A 160 -12.83 2.20 10.99
N GLN A 161 -13.80 2.89 11.56
CA GLN A 161 -15.19 2.80 11.13
C GLN A 161 -15.37 3.39 9.71
N GLU A 162 -16.40 2.93 9.03
CA GLU A 162 -16.78 3.43 7.71
C GLU A 162 -16.96 4.95 7.73
N TYR A 163 -16.51 5.61 6.67
CA TYR A 163 -16.60 7.06 6.45
C TYR A 163 -15.92 7.92 7.53
N SER A 164 -15.21 7.34 8.48
CA SER A 164 -14.44 8.10 9.48
C SER A 164 -13.20 8.71 8.86
N ILE A 165 -12.77 9.84 9.42
CA ILE A 165 -11.46 10.45 9.19
C ILE A 165 -10.65 10.25 10.47
N VAL A 166 -9.52 9.56 10.36
CA VAL A 166 -8.63 9.29 11.52
C VAL A 166 -7.27 9.93 11.33
N GLY A 167 -6.64 10.34 12.42
CA GLY A 167 -5.30 10.94 12.40
C GLY A 167 -4.60 10.88 13.76
N GLY A 168 -3.29 11.13 13.74
CA GLY A 168 -2.45 11.14 14.95
C GLY A 168 -1.73 9.82 15.24
N VAL A 169 -0.96 9.79 16.34
CA VAL A 169 -0.16 8.66 16.82
C VAL A 169 -0.44 8.42 18.32
N PRO A 170 -1.18 7.37 18.70
CA PRO A 170 -1.96 6.49 17.83
C PRO A 170 -3.14 7.24 17.16
N ALA A 171 -3.61 6.74 16.01
CA ALA A 171 -4.70 7.36 15.27
C ALA A 171 -6.01 7.36 16.07
N LYS A 172 -6.71 8.48 16.01
CA LYS A 172 -8.04 8.69 16.61
C LYS A 172 -8.97 9.30 15.57
N VAL A 173 -10.28 9.14 15.75
CA VAL A 173 -11.27 9.81 14.92
C VAL A 173 -11.15 11.33 15.12
N ILE A 174 -10.94 12.05 14.01
CA ILE A 174 -10.82 13.52 13.95
C ILE A 174 -11.93 14.14 13.13
N GLY A 175 -12.77 13.33 12.48
CA GLY A 175 -13.90 13.79 11.67
C GLY A 175 -14.62 12.65 10.97
N SER A 176 -15.59 13.03 10.13
CA SER A 176 -16.34 12.10 9.30
C SER A 176 -16.60 12.70 7.92
N ARG A 177 -16.50 11.89 6.86
CA ARG A 177 -16.86 12.30 5.50
C ARG A 177 -18.36 12.64 5.37
N LEU A 178 -19.22 12.02 6.19
CA LEU A 178 -20.65 12.29 6.17
C LEU A 178 -20.96 13.74 6.55
N GLN A 179 -20.28 14.27 7.58
CA GLN A 179 -20.43 15.68 7.98
C GLN A 179 -19.95 16.66 6.90
N HIS A 180 -18.87 16.28 6.17
CA HIS A 180 -18.37 17.12 5.08
C HIS A 180 -19.33 17.15 3.88
N SER A 181 -20.01 16.06 3.57
CA SER A 181 -20.98 16.03 2.46
C SER A 181 -22.19 16.94 2.72
N GLU A 182 -22.65 17.04 3.96
CA GLU A 182 -23.75 17.92 4.35
C GLU A 182 -23.37 19.40 4.23
N SER A 183 -22.15 19.79 4.64
CA SER A 183 -21.69 21.18 4.56
C SER A 183 -21.46 21.65 3.11
N PHE A 184 -21.00 20.78 2.22
CA PHE A 184 -20.87 21.10 0.79
C PHE A 184 -22.23 21.26 0.10
N GLY A 185 -23.23 20.43 0.44
CA GLY A 185 -24.59 20.56 -0.10
C GLY A 185 -25.27 21.89 0.26
N GLN A 186 -25.00 22.44 1.43
CA GLN A 186 -25.55 23.73 1.87
C GLN A 186 -24.87 24.95 1.23
N GLN A 187 -23.61 24.84 0.78
CA GLN A 187 -22.86 25.95 0.20
C GLN A 187 -23.17 26.19 -1.29
N TYR A 188 -23.75 25.21 -1.99
CA TYR A 188 -24.07 25.25 -3.42
C TYR A 188 -25.57 25.06 -3.72
N ALA A 189 -26.46 25.05 -2.72
CA ALA A 189 -27.88 25.06 -2.84
C ALA A 189 -28.44 26.51 -2.72
#